data_5263d17fe7a03aebb1e11c45af3b6b86
#
_entry.id   5263d17fe7a03aebb1e11c45af3b6b86
#
_cell.length_a   1.000
_cell.length_b   1.000
_cell.length_c   1.000
_cell.angle_alpha   90.00
_cell.angle_beta   90.00
_cell.angle_gamma   90.00
#
_symmetry.space_group_name_H-M   'P 1'
#
loop_
_entity.id
_entity.type
_entity.pdbx_description
1 polymer ?
#
loop_
_entity_poly.entity_id
_entity_poly.type
_entity_poly.pdbx_seq_one_letter_code
_entity_poly.pdbx_strand_id
1 'polypeptide(L)'
;MIDVNPNHLETVTRILAGQVPECEVRAFGSRVTWTAKDYSDLDLGVVGDRALDSDALRRLKEAFEESNLPFRVDVLDWHAISPAFQRVIEKQYEVVQKGKKKSLGMAGESAV
;
A
#
# COMPACT_ATOMS: atom_id res chain seq x y z
N MET A 1 -8.09 8.15 8.80
CA MET A 1 -6.83 7.79 9.48
C MET A 1 -6.88 6.32 9.88
N ILE A 2 -5.77 5.60 9.71
CA ILE A 2 -5.76 4.17 10.00
C ILE A 2 -5.34 3.91 11.46
N ASP A 3 -5.73 2.74 11.96
CA ASP A 3 -5.47 2.33 13.33
C ASP A 3 -4.07 1.72 13.43
N VAL A 4 -3.06 2.58 13.32
CA VAL A 4 -1.65 2.20 13.41
C VAL A 4 -0.91 3.30 14.17
N ASN A 5 -0.06 2.90 15.11
CA ASN A 5 0.75 3.86 15.84
C ASN A 5 1.54 4.72 14.85
N PRO A 6 1.61 6.05 15.04
CA PRO A 6 2.30 6.93 14.09
C PRO A 6 3.75 6.54 13.80
N ASN A 7 4.47 6.03 14.81
CA ASN A 7 5.85 5.58 14.60
C ASN A 7 5.90 4.37 13.67
N HIS A 8 4.95 3.46 13.81
CA HIS A 8 4.88 2.29 12.94
C HIS A 8 4.43 2.68 11.54
N LEU A 9 3.50 3.64 11.44
CA LEU A 9 3.08 4.13 10.14
C LEU A 9 4.23 4.78 9.39
N GLU A 10 5.09 5.51 10.09
CA GLU A 10 6.28 6.10 9.47
C GLU A 10 7.17 5.02 8.88
N THR A 11 7.37 3.91 9.60
CA THR A 11 8.14 2.79 9.08
C THR A 11 7.51 2.21 7.83
N VAL A 12 6.17 2.03 7.85
CA VAL A 12 5.43 1.51 6.71
C VAL A 12 5.60 2.41 5.49
N THR A 13 5.39 3.71 5.66
CA THR A 13 5.48 4.65 4.54
C THR A 13 6.89 4.77 3.99
N ARG A 14 7.90 4.67 4.86
CA ARG A 14 9.30 4.70 4.41
C ARG A 14 9.63 3.50 3.54
N ILE A 15 9.17 2.31 3.96
CA ILE A 15 9.38 1.09 3.17
C ILE A 15 8.69 1.19 1.82
N LEU A 16 7.45 1.65 1.81
CA LEU A 16 6.69 1.80 0.56
C LEU A 16 7.38 2.80 -0.38
N ALA A 17 7.82 3.92 0.14
CA ALA A 17 8.48 4.94 -0.66
C ALA A 17 9.80 4.45 -1.24
N GLY A 18 10.48 3.55 -0.54
CA GLY A 18 11.74 2.98 -1.02
C GLY A 18 11.55 1.88 -2.03
N GLN A 19 10.46 1.13 -1.95
CA GLN A 19 10.27 -0.05 -2.78
C GLN A 19 9.34 0.20 -3.97
N VAL A 20 8.26 0.94 -3.77
CA VAL A 20 7.24 1.15 -4.81
C VAL A 20 6.80 2.62 -4.85
N PRO A 21 7.73 3.57 -5.03
CA PRO A 21 7.39 4.99 -4.90
C PRO A 21 6.38 5.48 -5.92
N GLU A 22 6.26 4.81 -7.06
CA GLU A 22 5.37 5.23 -8.13
C GLU A 22 3.94 4.70 -7.94
N CYS A 23 3.72 3.81 -6.97
CA CYS A 23 2.41 3.18 -6.79
C CYS A 23 1.59 3.89 -5.74
N GLU A 24 0.27 3.96 -5.97
CA GLU A 24 -0.65 4.30 -4.90
C GLU A 24 -0.80 3.07 -4.00
N VAL A 25 -0.85 3.28 -2.69
CA VAL A 25 -1.03 2.18 -1.74
C VAL A 25 -2.21 2.47 -0.86
N ARG A 26 -3.12 1.51 -0.79
CA ARG A 26 -4.38 1.63 -0.07
C ARG A 26 -4.40 0.64 1.09
N ALA A 27 -4.63 1.17 2.29
CA ALA A 27 -4.87 0.33 3.46
C ALA A 27 -6.35 -0.02 3.52
N PHE A 28 -6.65 -1.25 3.91
CA PHE A 28 -8.02 -1.70 4.08
C PHE A 28 -8.08 -2.71 5.24
N GLY A 29 -9.25 -3.24 5.51
CA GLY A 29 -9.41 -4.25 6.56
C GLY A 29 -9.55 -3.65 7.94
N SER A 30 -9.22 -4.43 8.97
CA SER A 30 -9.57 -4.12 10.35
C SER A 30 -8.92 -2.84 10.87
N ARG A 31 -7.73 -2.48 10.38
CA ARG A 31 -7.06 -1.26 10.83
C ARG A 31 -7.64 0.00 10.19
N VAL A 32 -8.46 -0.15 9.18
CA VAL A 32 -9.20 0.97 8.58
C VAL A 32 -10.58 1.08 9.18
N THR A 33 -11.22 -0.05 9.51
CA THR A 33 -12.54 -0.05 10.15
C THR A 33 -12.48 0.12 11.66
N TRP A 34 -11.28 0.19 12.22
CA TRP A 34 -11.03 0.34 13.66
C TRP A 34 -11.59 -0.82 14.48
N THR A 35 -11.52 -2.01 13.90
CA THR A 35 -11.90 -3.25 14.58
C THR A 35 -10.69 -4.12 14.88
N ALA A 36 -9.48 -3.58 14.67
CA ALA A 36 -8.25 -4.34 14.83
C ALA A 36 -7.92 -4.58 16.29
N LYS A 37 -7.28 -5.70 16.53
CA LYS A 37 -6.63 -6.01 17.80
C LYS A 37 -5.14 -5.74 17.66
N ASP A 38 -4.41 -5.82 18.77
CA ASP A 38 -2.98 -5.46 18.78
C ASP A 38 -2.18 -6.22 17.71
N TYR A 39 -2.56 -7.46 17.45
CA TYR A 39 -1.82 -8.33 16.52
C TYR A 39 -2.47 -8.44 15.15
N SER A 40 -3.48 -7.64 14.88
CA SER A 40 -4.14 -7.70 13.58
C SER A 40 -3.17 -7.28 12.48
N ASP A 41 -3.26 -7.98 11.33
CA ASP A 41 -2.46 -7.63 10.16
C ASP A 41 -2.84 -6.24 9.66
N LEU A 42 -1.87 -5.56 9.07
CA LEU A 42 -2.14 -4.37 8.26
C LEU A 42 -2.25 -4.82 6.82
N ASP A 43 -3.41 -4.61 6.22
CA ASP A 43 -3.68 -5.04 4.85
C ASP A 43 -3.47 -3.88 3.90
N LEU A 44 -2.60 -4.08 2.89
CA LEU A 44 -2.26 -3.05 1.91
C LEU A 44 -2.49 -3.58 0.50
N GLY A 45 -3.14 -2.75 -0.33
CA GLY A 45 -3.26 -3.01 -1.76
C GLY A 45 -2.37 -2.04 -2.51
N VAL A 46 -1.46 -2.57 -3.32
CA VAL A 46 -0.53 -1.76 -4.10
C VAL A 46 -1.11 -1.59 -5.50
N VAL A 47 -1.40 -0.33 -5.86
CA VAL A 47 -2.07 0.02 -7.11
C VAL A 47 -1.06 0.70 -8.02
N GLY A 48 -0.47 -0.07 -8.91
CA GLY A 48 0.41 0.46 -9.94
C GLY A 48 -0.33 0.61 -11.26
N ASP A 49 0.36 1.09 -12.27
CA ASP A 49 -0.20 1.21 -13.62
C ASP A 49 -0.51 -0.17 -14.22
N ARG A 50 0.20 -1.18 -13.75
CA ARG A 50 0.04 -2.56 -14.19
C ARG A 50 0.41 -3.48 -13.03
N ALA A 51 0.24 -4.77 -13.23
CA ALA A 51 0.63 -5.77 -12.24
C ALA A 51 2.09 -5.60 -11.85
N LEU A 52 2.38 -5.79 -10.58
CA LEU A 52 3.75 -5.71 -10.10
C LEU A 52 4.57 -6.88 -10.64
N ASP A 53 5.82 -6.60 -10.96
CA ASP A 53 6.81 -7.60 -11.21
C ASP A 53 6.92 -8.50 -9.96
N SER A 54 7.03 -9.81 -10.16
CA SER A 54 7.10 -10.75 -9.04
C SER A 54 8.29 -10.45 -8.12
N ASP A 55 9.41 -9.99 -8.68
CA ASP A 55 10.55 -9.60 -7.86
C ASP A 55 10.26 -8.36 -7.03
N ALA A 56 9.56 -7.38 -7.60
CA ALA A 56 9.20 -6.17 -6.86
C ALA A 56 8.28 -6.50 -5.69
N LEU A 57 7.29 -7.36 -5.91
CA LEU A 57 6.37 -7.76 -4.86
C LEU A 57 7.11 -8.54 -3.77
N ARG A 58 8.00 -9.45 -4.16
CA ARG A 58 8.78 -10.25 -3.22
C ARG A 58 9.66 -9.35 -2.36
N ARG A 59 10.36 -8.40 -2.97
CA ARG A 59 11.24 -7.49 -2.23
C ARG A 59 10.45 -6.63 -1.26
N LEU A 60 9.25 -6.20 -1.65
CA LEU A 60 8.40 -5.42 -0.76
C LEU A 60 7.98 -6.24 0.45
N LYS A 61 7.53 -7.47 0.22
CA LYS A 61 7.13 -8.35 1.32
C LYS A 61 8.31 -8.64 2.25
N GLU A 62 9.50 -8.88 1.70
CA GLU A 62 10.69 -9.12 2.50
C GLU A 62 11.06 -7.89 3.34
N ALA A 63 10.93 -6.70 2.77
CA ALA A 63 11.25 -5.49 3.50
C ALA A 63 10.36 -5.33 4.73
N PHE A 64 9.09 -5.67 4.60
CA PHE A 64 8.19 -5.64 5.76
C PHE A 64 8.53 -6.72 6.77
N GLU A 65 8.86 -7.93 6.32
CA GLU A 65 9.21 -9.02 7.21
C GLU A 65 10.47 -8.73 8.01
N GLU A 66 11.42 -8.02 7.42
CA GLU A 66 12.67 -7.67 8.08
C GLU A 66 12.56 -6.44 8.95
N SER A 67 11.43 -5.78 8.93
CA SER A 67 11.23 -4.56 9.71
C SER A 67 10.95 -4.89 11.18
N ASN A 68 10.95 -3.85 12.02
CA ASN A 68 10.67 -3.99 13.45
C ASN A 68 9.19 -3.83 13.78
N LEU A 69 8.31 -3.93 12.78
CA LEU A 69 6.88 -3.78 13.02
C LEU A 69 6.36 -4.93 13.89
N PRO A 70 5.51 -4.62 14.88
CA PRO A 70 5.00 -5.65 15.79
C PRO A 70 3.81 -6.43 15.23
N PHE A 71 3.42 -6.15 13.99
CA PHE A 71 2.32 -6.84 13.30
C PHE A 71 2.77 -7.21 11.90
N ARG A 72 2.07 -8.15 11.31
CA ARG A 72 2.35 -8.54 9.94
C ARG A 72 1.71 -7.57 8.96
N VAL A 73 2.40 -7.30 7.86
CA VAL A 73 1.86 -6.49 6.77
C VAL A 73 1.55 -7.43 5.61
N ASP A 74 0.28 -7.49 5.24
CA ASP A 74 -0.17 -8.33 4.15
C ASP A 74 -0.32 -7.46 2.90
N VAL A 75 0.50 -7.74 1.89
CA VAL A 75 0.58 -6.90 0.70
C VAL A 75 -0.06 -7.65 -0.47
N LEU A 76 -1.01 -6.98 -1.12
CA LEU A 76 -1.67 -7.50 -2.31
C LEU A 76 -1.35 -6.61 -3.50
N ASP A 77 -1.16 -7.24 -4.67
CA ASP A 77 -1.10 -6.52 -5.93
C ASP A 77 -2.53 -6.31 -6.42
N TRP A 78 -2.93 -5.04 -6.57
CA TRP A 78 -4.28 -4.69 -7.00
C TRP A 78 -4.70 -5.40 -8.29
N HIS A 79 -3.76 -5.55 -9.22
CA HIS A 79 -4.04 -6.15 -10.52
C HIS A 79 -4.10 -7.68 -10.48
N ALA A 80 -3.75 -8.29 -9.34
CA ALA A 80 -3.77 -9.73 -9.18
C ALA A 80 -5.01 -10.22 -8.43
N ILE A 81 -5.80 -9.33 -7.85
CA ILE A 81 -7.01 -9.71 -7.13
C ILE A 81 -8.22 -9.58 -8.05
N SER A 82 -9.30 -10.27 -7.68
CA SER A 82 -10.52 -10.29 -8.51
C SER A 82 -11.21 -8.92 -8.51
N PRO A 83 -11.96 -8.59 -9.57
CA PRO A 83 -12.77 -7.36 -9.56
C PRO A 83 -13.75 -7.31 -8.39
N ALA A 84 -14.26 -8.45 -7.97
CA ALA A 84 -15.18 -8.48 -6.82
C ALA A 84 -14.46 -8.05 -5.54
N PHE A 85 -13.22 -8.52 -5.35
CA PHE A 85 -12.46 -8.15 -4.16
C PHE A 85 -12.02 -6.68 -4.24
N GLN A 86 -11.67 -6.20 -5.42
CA GLN A 86 -11.39 -4.78 -5.61
C GLN A 86 -12.55 -3.92 -5.14
N ARG A 87 -13.77 -4.30 -5.48
CA ARG A 87 -14.97 -3.55 -5.06
C ARG A 87 -15.16 -3.60 -3.55
N VAL A 88 -14.85 -4.72 -2.92
CA VAL A 88 -14.91 -4.81 -1.46
C VAL A 88 -13.94 -3.80 -0.82
N ILE A 89 -12.72 -3.73 -1.32
CA ILE A 89 -11.73 -2.78 -0.80
C ILE A 89 -12.19 -1.35 -1.04
N GLU A 90 -12.74 -1.06 -2.22
CA GLU A 90 -13.14 0.29 -2.59
C GLU A 90 -14.25 0.84 -1.71
N LYS A 91 -14.99 -0.01 -1.03
CA LYS A 91 -16.04 0.45 -0.12
C LYS A 91 -15.48 1.17 1.10
N GLN A 92 -14.30 0.77 1.56
CA GLN A 92 -13.68 1.41 2.71
C GLN A 92 -12.19 1.16 2.69
N TYR A 93 -11.44 2.20 2.36
CA TYR A 93 -9.97 2.14 2.35
C TYR A 93 -9.42 3.52 2.63
N GLU A 94 -8.14 3.58 2.97
CA GLU A 94 -7.43 4.85 3.11
C GLU A 94 -6.14 4.80 2.33
N VAL A 95 -5.81 5.89 1.65
CA VAL A 95 -4.58 6.00 0.89
C VAL A 95 -3.44 6.31 1.85
N VAL A 96 -2.45 5.42 1.92
CA VAL A 96 -1.26 5.63 2.75
C VAL A 96 -0.08 6.14 1.94
N GLN A 97 -0.14 6.00 0.61
CA GLN A 97 0.85 6.57 -0.30
C GLN A 97 0.16 6.89 -1.61
N LYS A 98 0.41 8.09 -2.13
CA LYS A 98 -0.26 8.53 -3.36
C LYS A 98 0.46 8.13 -4.63
N GLY A 99 1.65 7.68 -4.56
CA GLY A 99 2.43 7.34 -5.75
C GLY A 99 2.92 8.59 -6.48
N LYS A 100 4.10 8.52 -7.07
CA LYS A 100 4.65 9.60 -7.87
C LYS A 100 4.26 9.38 -9.32
N LYS A 101 3.50 10.31 -9.90
CA LYS A 101 3.15 10.26 -11.31
C LYS A 101 4.34 10.70 -12.14
N LYS A 102 4.56 9.99 -13.14
CA LYS A 102 5.61 10.37 -14.06
C LYS A 102 5.15 11.57 -14.84
N SER A 103 5.36 12.25 -15.10
CA SER A 103 5.03 13.22 -15.77
C SER A 103 4.19 13.77 -16.27
N LEU A 104 3.98 13.40 -15.84
CA LEU A 104 3.31 13.72 -16.13
C LEU A 104 3.27 14.32 -16.51
N GLY A 105 3.33 13.99 -16.32
CA GLY A 105 3.28 14.34 -16.72
C GLY A 105 3.24 15.15 -16.91
N MET A 106 3.35 15.21 -16.90
CA MET A 106 3.37 15.69 -17.20
C MET A 106 3.22 16.45 -17.45
N ALA A 107 3.24 16.35 -17.45
CA ALA A 107 3.10 16.83 -17.91
C ALA A 107 2.96 17.65 -18.26
N GLY A 108 2.89 17.53 -18.24
CA GLY A 108 2.81 17.95 -18.81
C GLY A 108 2.59 18.79 -18.92
N GLU A 109 2.48 18.61 -18.92
CA GLU A 109 2.31 19.00 -19.25
C GLU A 109 2.36 19.94 -19.39
N SER A 110 2.53 19.96 -19.32
CA SER A 110 2.68 20.52 -19.64
C SER A 110 2.70 21.35 -19.97
N ALA A 111 2.73 21.37 -20.09
CA ALA A 111 2.78 21.82 -20.59
C ALA A 111 2.85 22.52 -20.88
N VAL A 112 2.92 22.61 -20.93
CA VAL A 112 3.01 23.00 -21.39
C VAL A 112 2.93 23.45 -21.71
#